data_80f08c9a7ae289054c35f8e1f6b3ea0c
#
_entry.id   80f08c9a7ae289054c35f8e1f6b3ea0c
#
_cell.length_a   1.000
_cell.length_b   1.000
_cell.length_c   1.000
_cell.angle_alpha   90.00
_cell.angle_beta   90.00
_cell.angle_gamma   90.00
#
_symmetry.space_group_name_H-M   'P 1'
#
loop_
_entity.id
_entity.type
_entity.pdbx_description
1 polymer ?
#
loop_
_entity_poly.entity_id
_entity_poly.type
_entity_poly.pdbx_seq_one_letter_code
_entity_poly.pdbx_strand_id
1 'polypeptide(L)'
;MVNIIKQEVVIEESLKKKLELICEFSNTTLKIINGSIRKIDRTNLTYVEPHRIIINDITFLAFNYSNEIYIENLSNKIKLSELEDYLKKTLT
;
A
#
# COMPACT_ATOMS: atom_id res chain seq x y z
N MET A 1 2.91 -31.09 11.18
CA MET A 1 3.56 -29.78 11.00
C MET A 1 2.79 -28.98 9.95
N VAL A 2 2.46 -27.76 10.26
CA VAL A 2 1.73 -26.89 9.31
C VAL A 2 2.76 -26.09 8.51
N ASN A 3 2.66 -26.18 7.19
CA ASN A 3 3.50 -25.38 6.30
C ASN A 3 2.80 -24.08 5.92
N ILE A 4 3.56 -23.02 5.91
CA ILE A 4 3.07 -21.71 5.47
C ILE A 4 3.76 -21.40 4.15
N ILE A 5 2.95 -21.19 3.11
CA ILE A 5 3.44 -20.80 1.80
C ILE A 5 3.30 -19.28 1.70
N LYS A 6 4.42 -18.58 1.55
CA LYS A 6 4.44 -17.13 1.39
C LYS A 6 4.84 -16.79 -0.03
N GLN A 7 4.04 -15.97 -0.69
CA GLN A 7 4.30 -15.50 -2.05
C GLN A 7 4.26 -13.98 -2.06
N GLU A 8 5.31 -13.36 -2.58
CA GLU A 8 5.35 -11.92 -2.76
C GLU A 8 4.35 -11.51 -3.84
N VAL A 9 3.61 -10.44 -3.58
CA VAL A 9 2.68 -9.84 -4.54
C VAL A 9 3.29 -8.54 -5.04
N VAL A 10 3.55 -8.48 -6.34
CA VAL A 10 4.10 -7.26 -6.94
C VAL A 10 2.99 -6.22 -7.08
N ILE A 11 3.31 -4.98 -6.73
CA ILE A 11 2.36 -3.88 -6.88
C ILE A 11 1.95 -3.71 -8.35
N GLU A 12 0.68 -3.47 -8.58
CA GLU A 12 0.17 -3.26 -9.93
C GLU A 12 0.77 -1.99 -10.53
N GLU A 13 1.15 -2.08 -11.80
CA GLU A 13 1.85 -0.99 -12.49
C GLU A 13 1.00 0.29 -12.56
N SER A 14 -0.31 0.16 -12.76
CA SER A 14 -1.19 1.32 -12.81
C SER A 14 -1.26 2.05 -11.46
N LEU A 15 -1.30 1.30 -10.37
CA LEU A 15 -1.27 1.87 -9.02
C LEU A 15 0.07 2.55 -8.76
N LYS A 16 1.15 1.89 -9.12
CA LYS A 16 2.50 2.42 -8.94
C LYS A 16 2.68 3.76 -9.68
N LYS A 17 2.22 3.84 -10.92
CA LYS A 17 2.30 5.06 -11.71
C LYS A 17 1.50 6.21 -11.10
N LYS A 18 0.31 5.92 -10.60
CA LYS A 18 -0.51 6.94 -9.92
C LYS A 18 0.21 7.50 -8.69
N LEU A 19 0.82 6.61 -7.90
CA LEU A 19 1.57 7.03 -6.71
C LEU A 19 2.81 7.84 -7.08
N GLU A 20 3.53 7.43 -8.12
CA GLU A 20 4.68 8.18 -8.61
C GLU A 20 4.30 9.60 -9.06
N LEU A 21 3.20 9.74 -9.78
CA LEU A 21 2.72 11.05 -10.21
C LEU A 21 2.33 11.94 -9.04
N ILE A 22 1.61 11.39 -8.06
CA ILE A 22 1.21 12.13 -6.86
C ILE A 22 2.44 12.64 -6.10
N CYS A 23 3.44 11.78 -5.93
CA CYS A 23 4.66 12.15 -5.23
C CYS A 23 5.49 13.16 -6.00
N GLU A 24 5.51 13.07 -7.33
CA GLU A 24 6.20 14.04 -8.18
C GLU A 24 5.59 15.42 -8.04
N PHE A 25 4.25 15.52 -8.13
CA PHE A 25 3.56 16.81 -7.95
C PHE A 25 3.71 17.38 -6.55
N SER A 26 3.75 16.52 -5.55
CA SER A 26 3.88 16.93 -4.15
C SER A 26 5.33 17.17 -3.73
N ASN A 27 6.29 16.88 -4.63
CA ASN A 27 7.72 16.96 -4.35
C ASN A 27 8.13 16.15 -3.11
N THR A 28 7.63 14.92 -3.03
CA THR A 28 7.87 14.00 -1.91
C THR A 28 8.60 12.75 -2.39
N THR A 29 9.25 12.08 -1.45
CA THR A 29 9.92 10.81 -1.74
C THR A 29 8.93 9.66 -1.66
N LEU A 30 9.12 8.65 -2.52
CA LEU A 30 8.27 7.46 -2.56
C LEU A 30 9.12 6.22 -2.39
N LYS A 31 8.69 5.33 -1.49
CA LYS A 31 9.26 4.00 -1.35
C LYS A 31 8.12 2.99 -1.29
N ILE A 32 8.25 1.91 -2.04
CA ILE A 32 7.22 0.86 -2.10
C ILE A 32 7.83 -0.45 -1.65
N ILE A 33 7.17 -1.10 -0.68
CA ILE A 33 7.51 -2.44 -0.23
C ILE A 33 6.34 -3.34 -0.62
N ASN A 34 6.60 -4.33 -1.46
CA ASN A 34 5.55 -5.23 -1.93
C ASN A 34 4.95 -6.05 -0.80
N GLY A 35 3.64 -6.25 -0.87
CA GLY A 35 2.93 -7.12 0.05
C GLY A 35 3.11 -8.60 -0.28
N SER A 36 2.38 -9.45 0.42
CA SER A 36 2.47 -10.89 0.20
C SER A 36 1.13 -11.58 0.46
N ILE A 37 1.01 -12.79 -0.06
CA ILE A 37 -0.09 -13.70 0.26
C ILE A 37 0.50 -14.87 1.01
N ARG A 38 -0.07 -15.20 2.16
CA ARG A 38 0.30 -16.38 2.93
C ARG A 38 -0.86 -17.36 2.95
N LYS A 39 -0.57 -18.59 2.57
CA LYS A 39 -1.54 -19.69 2.66
C LYS A 39 -1.04 -20.68 3.69
N ILE A 40 -1.93 -21.09 4.59
CA ILE A 40 -1.62 -22.11 5.57
C ILE A 40 -2.04 -23.45 4.98
N ASP A 41 -1.08 -24.37 4.88
CA ASP A 41 -1.29 -25.69 4.32
C ASP A 41 -2.43 -26.44 5.05
N ARG A 42 -3.21 -27.20 4.27
CA ARG A 42 -4.35 -28.00 4.77
C ARG A 42 -5.49 -27.19 5.39
N THR A 43 -5.51 -25.88 5.15
CA THR A 43 -6.61 -25.02 5.57
C THR A 43 -7.04 -24.15 4.40
N ASN A 44 -8.20 -23.49 4.54
CA ASN A 44 -8.63 -22.50 3.57
C ASN A 44 -8.24 -21.09 3.99
N LEU A 45 -7.37 -21.00 5.00
CA LEU A 45 -6.95 -19.70 5.52
C LEU A 45 -5.90 -19.08 4.60
N THR A 46 -6.19 -17.86 4.18
CA THR A 46 -5.31 -17.06 3.34
C THR A 46 -5.20 -15.68 3.98
N TYR A 47 -3.97 -15.23 4.21
CA TYR A 47 -3.69 -13.90 4.74
C TYR A 47 -3.07 -13.07 3.63
N VAL A 48 -3.59 -11.86 3.45
CA VAL A 48 -3.06 -10.92 2.47
C VAL A 48 -2.42 -9.76 3.21
N GLU A 49 -1.10 -9.58 3.01
CA GLU A 49 -0.40 -8.42 3.51
C GLU A 49 -0.44 -7.31 2.46
N PRO A 50 -0.86 -6.10 2.83
CA PRO A 50 -0.90 -4.98 1.88
C PRO A 50 0.51 -4.53 1.51
N HIS A 51 0.61 -3.83 0.39
CA HIS A 51 1.82 -3.11 0.05
C HIS A 51 2.02 -1.97 1.04
N ARG A 52 3.25 -1.74 1.46
CA ARG A 52 3.61 -0.59 2.27
C ARG A 52 4.14 0.50 1.36
N ILE A 53 3.51 1.65 1.43
CA ILE A 53 3.84 2.79 0.61
C ILE A 53 4.30 3.89 1.55
N ILE A 54 5.57 4.22 1.49
CA ILE A 54 6.17 5.21 2.38
C ILE A 54 6.36 6.49 1.59
N ILE A 55 5.62 7.50 1.98
CA ILE A 55 5.68 8.82 1.37
C ILE A 55 6.12 9.80 2.46
N ASN A 56 7.35 10.28 2.31
CA ASN A 56 7.93 11.27 3.22
C ASN A 56 7.74 10.89 4.70
N ASP A 57 8.15 9.67 5.05
CA ASP A 57 8.11 9.07 6.39
C ASP A 57 6.70 8.69 6.90
N ILE A 58 5.67 8.89 6.11
CA ILE A 58 4.33 8.43 6.45
C ILE A 58 4.10 7.09 5.75
N THR A 59 3.70 6.08 6.49
CA THR A 59 3.44 4.76 5.94
C THR A 59 1.95 4.58 5.64
N PHE A 60 1.66 4.23 4.40
CA PHE A 60 0.33 3.89 3.94
C PHE A 60 0.27 2.43 3.56
N LEU A 61 -0.90 1.83 3.65
CA LEU A 61 -1.16 0.46 3.25
C LEU A 61 -2.12 0.44 2.07
N ALA A 62 -1.78 -0.29 1.03
CA ALA A 62 -2.60 -0.37 -0.18
C ALA A 62 -2.64 -1.80 -0.71
N PHE A 63 -3.77 -2.15 -1.34
CA PHE A 63 -3.94 -3.40 -2.06
C PHE A 63 -4.03 -3.13 -3.55
N ASN A 64 -3.60 -4.09 -4.36
CA ASN A 64 -3.79 -4.01 -5.81
C ASN A 64 -5.28 -3.88 -6.14
N TYR A 65 -5.58 -3.19 -7.21
CA TYR A 65 -6.95 -2.97 -7.71
C TYR A 65 -7.84 -2.18 -6.76
N SER A 66 -7.29 -1.59 -5.72
CA SER A 66 -8.04 -0.74 -4.81
C SER A 66 -7.87 0.73 -5.18
N ASN A 67 -8.94 1.50 -5.04
CA ASN A 67 -8.89 2.96 -5.18
C ASN A 67 -8.73 3.65 -3.82
N GLU A 68 -8.51 2.88 -2.77
CA GLU A 68 -8.37 3.38 -1.41
C GLU A 68 -7.00 3.03 -0.86
N ILE A 69 -6.49 3.90 -0.02
CA ILE A 69 -5.23 3.71 0.69
C ILE A 69 -5.49 3.89 2.19
N TYR A 70 -4.83 3.09 3.01
CA TYR A 70 -4.99 3.14 4.46
C TYR A 70 -3.80 3.82 5.08
N ILE A 71 -4.04 4.65 6.10
CA ILE A 71 -2.96 5.23 6.89
C ILE A 71 -2.63 4.24 8.01
N GLU A 72 -1.38 3.76 8.06
CA GLU A 72 -0.95 2.84 9.11
C GLU A 72 -1.16 3.47 10.48
N ASN A 73 -1.61 2.67 11.45
CA ASN A 73 -1.88 3.05 12.85
C ASN A 73 -3.16 3.88 13.07
N LEU A 74 -3.78 4.43 12.03
CA LEU A 74 -4.99 5.23 12.20
C LEU A 74 -6.25 4.53 11.69
N SER A 75 -6.10 3.44 10.95
CA SER A 75 -7.21 2.69 10.34
C SER A 75 -8.13 3.53 9.46
N ASN A 76 -7.67 4.70 9.05
CA ASN A 76 -8.44 5.58 8.19
C ASN A 76 -8.19 5.25 6.72
N LYS A 77 -9.24 5.36 5.93
CA LYS A 77 -9.17 5.18 4.47
C LYS A 77 -9.16 6.54 3.79
N ILE A 78 -8.36 6.63 2.75
CA ILE A 78 -8.35 7.80 1.88
C ILE A 78 -8.46 7.29 0.44
N LYS A 79 -9.29 7.93 -0.37
CA LYS A 79 -9.32 7.63 -1.80
C LYS A 79 -8.03 8.10 -2.44
N LEU A 80 -7.55 7.39 -3.44
CA LEU A 80 -6.33 7.80 -4.15
C LEU A 80 -6.46 9.20 -4.74
N SER A 81 -7.65 9.56 -5.19
CA SER A 81 -7.92 10.91 -5.71
C SER A 81 -7.75 12.01 -4.66
N GLU A 82 -7.83 11.67 -3.38
CA GLU A 82 -7.72 12.61 -2.27
C GLU A 82 -6.32 12.61 -1.63
N LEU A 83 -5.46 11.68 -2.05
CA LEU A 83 -4.14 11.51 -1.44
C LEU A 83 -3.26 12.74 -1.61
N GLU A 84 -3.28 13.35 -2.78
CA GLU A 84 -2.49 14.56 -3.05
C GLU A 84 -2.87 15.70 -2.10
N ASP A 85 -4.17 15.93 -1.91
CA ASP A 85 -4.65 16.96 -0.99
C ASP A 85 -4.28 16.65 0.46
N TYR A 86 -4.38 15.38 0.83
CA TYR A 86 -3.95 14.94 2.16
C TYR A 86 -2.48 15.22 2.40
N LEU A 87 -1.61 14.91 1.43
CA LEU A 87 -0.18 15.17 1.55
C LEU A 87 0.12 16.66 1.65
N LYS A 88 -0.55 17.48 0.87
CA LYS A 88 -0.37 18.94 0.94
C LYS A 88 -0.72 19.50 2.31
N LYS A 89 -1.79 18.99 2.93
CA LYS A 89 -2.20 19.42 4.26
C LYS A 89 -1.28 18.93 5.36
N THR A 90 -0.73 17.73 5.21
CA THR A 90 0.07 17.09 6.25
C THR A 90 1.52 17.56 6.22
N LEU A 91 2.04 17.90 5.04
CA LEU A 91 3.45 18.23 4.84
C LEU A 91 3.74 19.74 4.81
N THR A 92 2.75 20.56 4.95
CA THR A 92 2.95 22.02 5.01
C THR A 92 3.13 22.54 6.42
#